data_0bc7bdb34846c8df6896a47c09346650
#
_entry.id   0bc7bdb34846c8df6896a47c09346650
#
_cell.length_a   1.000
_cell.length_b   1.000
_cell.length_c   1.000
_cell.angle_alpha   90.00
_cell.angle_beta   90.00
_cell.angle_gamma   90.00
#
_symmetry.space_group_name_H-M   'P 1'
#
loop_
_entity.id
_entity.type
_entity.pdbx_description
1 polymer ?
#
loop_
_entity_poly.entity_id
_entity_poly.type
_entity_poly.pdbx_seq_one_letter_code
_entity_poly.pdbx_strand_id
1 'polypeptide(L)'
;MIIGCPKELSKDEKRVALTPLSAKELIKLGFKCQIETKAGLESNYSDQDYKDAGVKVLSSKDIWSKSDIIVKVRAPSDLELKLLKPKTTLISFIWPAQNKKLLEDLKKKNVSVISMDMIPRISRAQKLDALSSMANIAGYRAVIEASNNFGRFFTGQITAAGKVDPAKVLVIGAGVAGLAAIGTAQSL
;
A
#
# COMPACT_ATOMS: atom_id res chain seq x y z
N MET A 1 8.16 -14.77 16.57
CA MET A 1 8.58 -13.45 16.02
C MET A 1 7.40 -12.49 16.11
N ILE A 2 7.67 -11.23 16.32
CA ILE A 2 6.67 -10.16 16.47
C ILE A 2 6.74 -9.25 15.24
N ILE A 3 5.62 -9.10 14.54
CA ILE A 3 5.45 -8.19 13.41
C ILE A 3 4.76 -6.93 13.93
N GLY A 4 5.37 -5.78 13.72
CA GLY A 4 4.84 -4.47 14.09
C GLY A 4 4.56 -3.59 12.88
N CYS A 5 3.41 -2.94 12.89
CA CYS A 5 3.02 -1.96 11.89
C CYS A 5 2.84 -0.59 12.54
N PRO A 6 3.78 0.34 12.36
CA PRO A 6 3.61 1.71 12.80
C PRO A 6 2.62 2.46 11.89
N LYS A 7 2.13 3.59 12.37
CA LYS A 7 1.33 4.51 11.58
C LYS A 7 2.20 5.18 10.51
N GLU A 8 1.66 5.33 9.30
CA GLU A 8 2.32 6.11 8.25
C GLU A 8 2.29 7.61 8.59
N LEU A 9 3.44 8.26 8.44
CA LEU A 9 3.62 9.68 8.76
C LEU A 9 3.72 10.56 7.51
N SER A 10 3.85 9.96 6.32
CA SER A 10 3.94 10.70 5.06
C SER A 10 2.61 11.39 4.78
N LYS A 11 2.67 12.67 4.37
CA LYS A 11 1.51 13.42 3.94
C LYS A 11 0.78 12.66 2.82
N ASP A 12 -0.54 12.61 2.93
CA ASP A 12 -1.44 11.96 1.95
C ASP A 12 -1.28 10.43 1.81
N GLU A 13 -0.45 9.76 2.64
CA GLU A 13 -0.40 8.31 2.68
C GLU A 13 -1.51 7.78 3.60
N LYS A 14 -2.53 7.19 3.00
CA LYS A 14 -3.71 6.66 3.70
C LYS A 14 -3.68 5.14 3.86
N ARG A 15 -2.75 4.47 3.20
CA ARG A 15 -2.62 3.01 3.26
C ARG A 15 -2.00 2.59 4.58
N VAL A 16 -2.29 1.36 4.99
CA VAL A 16 -1.65 0.67 6.11
C VAL A 16 -1.02 -0.62 5.62
N ALA A 17 0.19 -0.93 6.07
CA ALA A 17 0.92 -2.10 5.58
C ALA A 17 0.38 -3.44 6.11
N LEU A 18 -0.34 -3.42 7.22
CA LEU A 18 -0.95 -4.59 7.85
C LEU A 18 -2.44 -4.36 8.01
N THR A 19 -3.27 -5.08 7.27
CA THR A 19 -4.73 -5.07 7.43
C THR A 19 -5.18 -6.10 8.48
N PRO A 20 -6.38 -5.97 9.10
CA PRO A 20 -6.89 -6.99 10.01
C PRO A 20 -6.94 -8.39 9.38
N LEU A 21 -7.29 -8.48 8.10
CA LEU A 21 -7.35 -9.75 7.37
C LEU A 21 -5.96 -10.38 7.22
N SER A 22 -4.98 -9.62 6.75
CA SER A 22 -3.60 -10.12 6.59
C SER A 22 -2.97 -10.47 7.94
N ALA A 23 -3.30 -9.73 8.99
CA ALA A 23 -2.85 -10.05 10.34
C ALA A 23 -3.40 -11.41 10.83
N LYS A 24 -4.67 -11.72 10.57
CA LYS A 24 -5.25 -13.04 10.91
C LYS A 24 -4.48 -14.17 10.23
N GLU A 25 -4.11 -14.02 8.95
CA GLU A 25 -3.33 -15.04 8.25
C GLU A 25 -1.91 -15.19 8.82
N LEU A 26 -1.25 -14.09 9.16
CA LEU A 26 0.06 -14.13 9.81
C LEU A 26 0.00 -14.80 11.21
N ILE A 27 -1.06 -14.55 11.97
CA ILE A 27 -1.28 -15.18 13.28
C ILE A 27 -1.47 -16.70 13.14
N LYS A 28 -2.20 -17.16 12.12
CA LYS A 28 -2.31 -18.60 11.81
C LYS A 28 -0.95 -19.25 11.51
N LEU A 29 -0.02 -18.48 10.93
CA LEU A 29 1.35 -18.93 10.68
C LEU A 29 2.25 -18.86 11.93
N GLY A 30 1.73 -18.49 13.10
CA GLY A 30 2.45 -18.46 14.38
C GLY A 30 3.14 -17.13 14.69
N PHE A 31 2.93 -16.08 13.91
CA PHE A 31 3.43 -14.75 14.23
C PHE A 31 2.55 -14.06 15.28
N LYS A 32 3.16 -13.18 16.07
CA LYS A 32 2.43 -12.22 16.92
C LYS A 32 2.38 -10.88 16.17
N CYS A 33 1.17 -10.37 15.95
CA CYS A 33 0.98 -9.09 15.26
C CYS A 33 0.64 -7.97 16.24
N GLN A 34 1.23 -6.80 15.99
CA GLN A 34 0.93 -5.59 16.73
C GLN A 34 0.90 -4.38 15.80
N ILE A 35 0.06 -3.41 16.13
CA ILE A 35 -0.17 -2.21 15.32
C ILE A 35 -0.17 -0.97 16.21
N GLU A 36 0.31 0.15 15.67
CA GLU A 36 0.20 1.44 16.33
C GLU A 36 -1.27 1.90 16.36
N THR A 37 -1.68 2.46 17.48
CA THR A 37 -3.04 3.02 17.63
C THR A 37 -3.36 3.99 16.47
N LYS A 38 -4.56 3.88 15.93
CA LYS A 38 -5.07 4.68 14.80
C LYS A 38 -4.29 4.54 13.49
N ALA A 39 -3.40 3.55 13.34
CA ALA A 39 -2.64 3.37 12.10
C ALA A 39 -3.52 2.98 10.91
N GLY A 40 -4.62 2.26 11.13
CA GLY A 40 -5.54 1.83 10.08
C GLY A 40 -6.68 2.80 9.75
N LEU A 41 -6.87 3.90 10.50
CA LEU A 41 -8.06 4.75 10.38
C LEU A 41 -8.25 5.33 8.97
N GLU A 42 -7.18 5.82 8.33
CA GLU A 42 -7.25 6.37 6.97
C GLU A 42 -7.56 5.31 5.90
N SER A 43 -7.42 4.03 6.26
CA SER A 43 -7.80 2.86 5.44
C SER A 43 -9.13 2.23 5.89
N ASN A 44 -9.94 2.94 6.69
CA ASN A 44 -11.22 2.49 7.24
C ASN A 44 -11.13 1.27 8.16
N TYR A 45 -10.00 1.07 8.85
CA TYR A 45 -9.85 0.05 9.89
C TYR A 45 -9.69 0.72 11.26
N SER A 46 -10.62 0.45 12.17
CA SER A 46 -10.56 0.92 13.56
C SER A 46 -9.59 0.08 14.40
N ASP A 47 -9.16 0.62 15.54
CA ASP A 47 -8.38 -0.15 16.52
C ASP A 47 -9.15 -1.39 17.03
N GLN A 48 -10.49 -1.35 17.01
CA GLN A 48 -11.32 -2.50 17.40
C GLN A 48 -11.24 -3.62 16.36
N ASP A 49 -11.25 -3.31 15.05
CA ASP A 49 -11.12 -4.32 14.00
C ASP A 49 -9.81 -5.11 14.12
N TYR A 50 -8.73 -4.43 14.54
CA TYR A 50 -7.46 -5.08 14.81
C TYR A 50 -7.50 -5.96 16.06
N LYS A 51 -8.15 -5.50 17.14
CA LYS A 51 -8.31 -6.30 18.37
C LYS A 51 -9.12 -7.57 18.09
N ASP A 52 -10.19 -7.45 17.30
CA ASP A 52 -11.05 -8.57 16.89
C ASP A 52 -10.31 -9.55 15.96
N ALA A 53 -9.27 -9.06 15.27
CA ALA A 53 -8.35 -9.88 14.50
C ALA A 53 -7.22 -10.53 15.34
N GLY A 54 -7.17 -10.30 16.67
CA GLY A 54 -6.14 -10.83 17.56
C GLY A 54 -4.83 -10.01 17.56
N VAL A 55 -4.85 -8.80 17.02
CA VAL A 55 -3.69 -7.89 16.95
C VAL A 55 -3.62 -7.02 18.21
N LYS A 56 -2.44 -6.84 18.77
CA LYS A 56 -2.24 -5.91 19.88
C LYS A 56 -2.11 -4.48 19.37
N VAL A 57 -2.94 -3.58 19.87
CA VAL A 57 -2.86 -2.15 19.59
C VAL A 57 -1.98 -1.48 20.65
N LEU A 58 -0.93 -0.81 20.24
CA LEU A 58 0.11 -0.27 21.12
C LEU A 58 0.48 1.17 20.77
N SER A 59 1.32 1.79 21.58
CA SER A 59 1.94 3.09 21.29
C SER A 59 3.00 2.97 20.19
N SER A 60 3.32 4.08 19.50
CA SER A 60 4.41 4.13 18.53
C SER A 60 5.71 3.61 19.11
N LYS A 61 6.11 4.10 20.27
CA LYS A 61 7.33 3.68 20.96
C LYS A 61 7.39 2.16 21.18
N ASP A 62 6.28 1.56 21.56
CA ASP A 62 6.21 0.10 21.79
C ASP A 62 6.34 -0.69 20.50
N ILE A 63 5.72 -0.22 19.40
CA ILE A 63 5.85 -0.87 18.08
C ILE A 63 7.33 -0.94 17.69
N TRP A 64 8.02 0.19 17.70
CA TRP A 64 9.42 0.26 17.28
C TRP A 64 10.38 -0.51 18.20
N SER A 65 10.11 -0.54 19.50
CA SER A 65 10.99 -1.19 20.48
C SER A 65 10.76 -2.69 20.62
N LYS A 66 9.55 -3.20 20.38
CA LYS A 66 9.19 -4.59 20.68
C LYS A 66 9.10 -5.49 19.45
N SER A 67 9.07 -4.93 18.24
CA SER A 67 8.95 -5.73 17.01
C SER A 67 10.28 -6.31 16.57
N ASP A 68 10.23 -7.52 16.00
CA ASP A 68 11.34 -8.17 15.32
C ASP A 68 11.32 -7.81 13.82
N ILE A 69 10.11 -7.65 13.27
CA ILE A 69 9.84 -7.26 11.90
C ILE A 69 8.97 -6.01 11.93
N ILE A 70 9.37 -4.97 11.22
CA ILE A 70 8.57 -3.77 10.98
C ILE A 70 8.06 -3.80 9.54
N VAL A 71 6.74 -3.65 9.38
CA VAL A 71 6.10 -3.53 8.06
C VAL A 71 5.54 -2.12 7.88
N LYS A 72 5.94 -1.46 6.80
CA LYS A 72 5.50 -0.10 6.42
C LYS A 72 5.23 0.00 4.93
N VAL A 73 4.41 0.95 4.53
CA VAL A 73 4.26 1.32 3.11
C VAL A 73 5.44 2.20 2.69
N ARG A 74 5.61 3.35 3.32
CA ARG A 74 6.68 4.30 2.97
C ARG A 74 7.98 3.99 3.69
N ALA A 75 9.10 4.37 3.06
CA ALA A 75 10.40 4.32 3.71
C ALA A 75 10.38 5.06 5.07
N PRO A 76 11.11 4.57 6.07
CA PRO A 76 11.16 5.26 7.36
C PRO A 76 11.81 6.64 7.24
N SER A 77 11.24 7.61 7.95
CA SER A 77 11.82 8.94 8.12
C SER A 77 13.06 8.91 9.02
N ASP A 78 13.84 10.00 9.05
CA ASP A 78 15.01 10.14 9.94
C ASP A 78 14.66 9.97 11.42
N LEU A 79 13.45 10.36 11.85
CA LEU A 79 12.97 10.17 13.21
C LEU A 79 12.66 8.70 13.48
N GLU A 80 12.00 8.03 12.56
CA GLU A 80 11.67 6.59 12.66
C GLU A 80 12.92 5.72 12.61
N LEU A 81 13.92 6.10 11.80
CA LEU A 81 15.22 5.44 11.79
C LEU A 81 15.88 5.41 13.17
N LYS A 82 15.73 6.48 13.97
CA LYS A 82 16.29 6.52 15.34
C LYS A 82 15.66 5.49 16.25
N LEU A 83 14.38 5.14 16.02
CA LEU A 83 13.60 4.19 16.81
C LEU A 83 13.87 2.72 16.42
N LEU A 84 14.37 2.46 15.22
CA LEU A 84 14.70 1.11 14.76
C LEU A 84 15.81 0.48 15.61
N LYS A 85 15.54 -0.72 16.12
CA LYS A 85 16.55 -1.54 16.84
C LYS A 85 17.53 -2.19 15.84
N PRO A 86 18.75 -2.45 16.27
CA PRO A 86 19.65 -3.36 15.53
C PRO A 86 19.00 -4.74 15.35
N LYS A 87 19.32 -5.41 14.24
CA LYS A 87 18.83 -6.75 13.88
C LYS A 87 17.32 -6.84 13.62
N THR A 88 16.60 -5.71 13.54
CA THR A 88 15.21 -5.68 13.07
C THR A 88 15.18 -5.96 11.56
N THR A 89 14.14 -6.63 11.07
CA THR A 89 13.84 -6.71 9.64
C THR A 89 12.83 -5.64 9.28
N LEU A 90 13.13 -4.81 8.29
CA LEU A 90 12.23 -3.80 7.75
C LEU A 90 11.69 -4.27 6.39
N ILE A 91 10.38 -4.27 6.22
CA ILE A 91 9.69 -4.55 4.95
C ILE A 91 8.95 -3.29 4.54
N SER A 92 9.37 -2.66 3.44
CA SER A 92 8.81 -1.38 3.00
C SER A 92 9.23 -1.07 1.57
N PHE A 93 8.59 -0.08 0.93
CA PHE A 93 9.11 0.55 -0.28
C PHE A 93 10.27 1.48 0.08
N ILE A 94 11.48 1.14 -0.35
CA ILE A 94 12.70 1.86 0.03
C ILE A 94 13.24 2.73 -1.11
N TRP A 95 13.04 2.33 -2.37
CA TRP A 95 13.59 2.97 -3.56
C TRP A 95 15.11 3.15 -3.44
N PRO A 96 15.88 2.04 -3.35
CA PRO A 96 17.29 2.09 -2.96
C PRO A 96 18.17 2.90 -3.91
N ALA A 97 17.86 2.95 -5.19
CA ALA A 97 18.60 3.74 -6.16
C ALA A 97 18.54 5.25 -5.89
N GLN A 98 17.39 5.73 -5.40
CA GLN A 98 17.15 7.13 -5.06
C GLN A 98 17.55 7.49 -3.63
N ASN A 99 17.55 6.51 -2.72
CA ASN A 99 17.72 6.71 -1.28
C ASN A 99 19.01 6.08 -0.74
N LYS A 100 20.16 6.36 -1.36
CA LYS A 100 21.47 5.82 -0.97
C LYS A 100 21.82 6.11 0.49
N LYS A 101 21.55 7.33 0.97
CA LYS A 101 21.78 7.71 2.38
C LYS A 101 20.99 6.81 3.34
N LEU A 102 19.71 6.56 3.04
CA LEU A 102 18.87 5.67 3.84
C LEU A 102 19.46 4.27 3.93
N LEU A 103 19.97 3.72 2.81
CA LEU A 103 20.62 2.40 2.82
C LEU A 103 21.85 2.36 3.72
N GLU A 104 22.69 3.38 3.67
CA GLU A 104 23.88 3.49 4.53
C GLU A 104 23.49 3.55 6.01
N ASP A 105 22.46 4.33 6.35
CA ASP A 105 21.99 4.48 7.72
C ASP A 105 21.36 3.17 8.24
N LEU A 106 20.60 2.45 7.42
CA LEU A 106 20.07 1.12 7.75
C LEU A 106 21.19 0.09 7.94
N LYS A 107 22.22 0.12 7.07
CA LYS A 107 23.41 -0.72 7.18
C LYS A 107 24.17 -0.45 8.50
N LYS A 108 24.43 0.83 8.85
CA LYS A 108 25.09 1.21 10.11
C LYS A 108 24.32 0.70 11.32
N LYS A 109 22.99 0.65 11.25
CA LYS A 109 22.13 0.11 12.31
C LYS A 109 22.02 -1.43 12.31
N ASN A 110 22.64 -2.12 11.36
CA ASN A 110 22.52 -3.56 11.22
C ASN A 110 21.07 -4.03 11.09
N VAL A 111 20.29 -3.34 10.25
CA VAL A 111 18.89 -3.64 9.92
C VAL A 111 18.85 -4.43 8.61
N SER A 112 18.14 -5.55 8.60
CA SER A 112 17.84 -6.28 7.36
C SER A 112 16.66 -5.62 6.64
N VAL A 113 16.74 -5.47 5.32
CA VAL A 113 15.69 -4.81 4.53
C VAL A 113 15.16 -5.72 3.43
N ILE A 114 13.84 -5.81 3.35
CA ILE A 114 13.13 -6.37 2.19
C ILE A 114 12.43 -5.19 1.51
N SER A 115 12.98 -4.76 0.37
CA SER A 115 12.44 -3.66 -0.41
C SER A 115 11.36 -4.15 -1.36
N MET A 116 10.11 -3.73 -1.16
CA MET A 116 8.96 -4.16 -1.94
C MET A 116 9.02 -3.70 -3.41
N ASP A 117 9.70 -2.59 -3.68
CA ASP A 117 9.94 -2.07 -5.02
C ASP A 117 11.05 -2.83 -5.79
N MET A 118 11.82 -3.68 -5.09
CA MET A 118 12.87 -4.52 -5.67
C MET A 118 12.42 -5.97 -5.92
N ILE A 119 11.16 -6.29 -5.65
CA ILE A 119 10.61 -7.61 -5.97
C ILE A 119 10.68 -7.81 -7.49
N PRO A 120 11.33 -8.89 -7.97
CA PRO A 120 11.50 -9.13 -9.40
C PRO A 120 10.15 -9.41 -10.08
N ARG A 121 9.95 -8.86 -11.27
CA ARG A 121 8.72 -9.06 -12.07
C ARG A 121 8.80 -10.37 -12.86
N ILE A 122 8.70 -11.48 -12.14
CA ILE A 122 8.67 -12.84 -12.69
C ILE A 122 7.42 -13.57 -12.19
N SER A 123 6.96 -14.59 -12.92
CA SER A 123 5.72 -15.32 -12.63
C SER A 123 5.65 -15.84 -11.21
N ARG A 124 6.74 -16.36 -10.65
CA ARG A 124 6.79 -16.86 -9.26
C ARG A 124 6.63 -15.78 -8.21
N ALA A 125 7.04 -14.54 -8.51
CA ALA A 125 6.97 -13.40 -7.59
C ALA A 125 5.72 -12.54 -7.78
N GLN A 126 4.85 -12.89 -8.73
CA GLN A 126 3.67 -12.07 -9.08
C GLN A 126 2.77 -11.76 -7.88
N LYS A 127 2.61 -12.70 -6.95
CA LYS A 127 1.82 -12.49 -5.71
C LYS A 127 2.42 -11.46 -4.76
N LEU A 128 3.72 -11.16 -4.91
CA LEU A 128 4.46 -10.19 -4.11
C LEU A 128 4.63 -8.84 -4.82
N ASP A 129 4.19 -8.74 -6.08
CA ASP A 129 4.34 -7.51 -6.89
C ASP A 129 3.26 -6.47 -6.53
N ALA A 130 3.52 -5.77 -5.44
CA ALA A 130 2.65 -4.70 -4.97
C ALA A 130 2.62 -3.48 -5.92
N LEU A 131 3.67 -3.27 -6.73
CA LEU A 131 3.70 -2.19 -7.72
C LEU A 131 2.69 -2.45 -8.86
N SER A 132 2.61 -3.68 -9.36
CA SER A 132 1.60 -4.04 -10.37
C SER A 132 0.18 -3.96 -9.79
N SER A 133 -0.03 -4.36 -8.55
CA SER A 133 -1.33 -4.20 -7.88
C SER A 133 -1.73 -2.73 -7.79
N MET A 134 -0.82 -1.83 -7.44
CA MET A 134 -1.07 -0.39 -7.40
C MET A 134 -1.29 0.20 -8.80
N ALA A 135 -0.57 -0.29 -9.82
CA ALA A 135 -0.75 0.13 -11.21
C ALA A 135 -2.15 -0.22 -11.74
N ASN A 136 -2.69 -1.38 -11.36
CA ASN A 136 -4.06 -1.77 -11.70
C ASN A 136 -5.08 -0.77 -11.13
N ILE A 137 -4.98 -0.44 -9.84
CA ILE A 137 -5.84 0.54 -9.17
C ILE A 137 -5.68 1.93 -9.82
N ALA A 138 -4.45 2.32 -10.17
CA ALA A 138 -4.20 3.59 -10.84
C ALA A 138 -4.88 3.68 -12.21
N GLY A 139 -4.87 2.62 -13.00
CA GLY A 139 -5.55 2.54 -14.29
C GLY A 139 -7.08 2.67 -14.14
N TYR A 140 -7.67 1.95 -13.19
CA TYR A 140 -9.08 2.11 -12.83
C TYR A 140 -9.40 3.56 -12.44
N ARG A 141 -8.64 4.12 -11.50
CA ARG A 141 -8.88 5.46 -10.97
C ARG A 141 -8.72 6.54 -12.06
N ALA A 142 -7.78 6.37 -12.98
CA ALA A 142 -7.56 7.32 -14.07
C ALA A 142 -8.82 7.51 -14.94
N VAL A 143 -9.54 6.44 -15.24
CA VAL A 143 -10.80 6.53 -16.01
C VAL A 143 -11.89 7.21 -15.19
N ILE A 144 -12.00 6.93 -13.90
CA ILE A 144 -12.99 7.59 -13.03
C ILE A 144 -12.70 9.10 -12.93
N GLU A 145 -11.43 9.50 -12.78
CA GLU A 145 -11.04 10.90 -12.76
C GLU A 145 -11.29 11.59 -14.13
N ALA A 146 -10.98 10.91 -15.21
CA ALA A 146 -11.28 11.40 -16.56
C ALA A 146 -12.78 11.61 -16.75
N SER A 147 -13.60 10.66 -16.32
CA SER A 147 -15.06 10.76 -16.37
C SER A 147 -15.60 11.93 -15.54
N ASN A 148 -15.05 12.13 -14.32
CA ASN A 148 -15.44 13.23 -13.44
C ASN A 148 -15.14 14.61 -14.04
N ASN A 149 -14.09 14.72 -14.86
CA ASN A 149 -13.65 15.98 -15.46
C ASN A 149 -14.11 16.17 -16.93
N PHE A 150 -14.85 15.24 -17.51
CA PHE A 150 -15.19 15.25 -18.94
C PHE A 150 -16.25 16.28 -19.34
N GLY A 151 -17.04 16.77 -18.41
CA GLY A 151 -18.06 17.81 -18.65
C GLY A 151 -19.35 17.34 -19.33
N ARG A 152 -19.51 16.05 -19.64
CA ARG A 152 -20.74 15.42 -20.15
C ARG A 152 -20.83 13.95 -19.74
N PHE A 153 -21.89 13.24 -20.14
CA PHE A 153 -21.99 11.79 -19.90
C PHE A 153 -20.80 11.03 -20.46
N PHE A 154 -20.19 10.17 -19.65
CA PHE A 154 -19.11 9.29 -20.06
C PHE A 154 -19.66 8.02 -20.71
N THR A 155 -20.71 7.45 -20.13
CA THR A 155 -21.46 6.32 -20.70
C THR A 155 -22.51 6.82 -21.70
N GLY A 156 -22.91 5.99 -22.66
CA GLY A 156 -24.04 6.28 -23.53
C GLY A 156 -25.35 6.37 -22.74
N GLN A 157 -26.20 7.33 -23.07
CA GLN A 157 -27.48 7.55 -22.40
C GLN A 157 -28.60 7.73 -23.41
N ILE A 158 -29.81 7.29 -23.03
CA ILE A 158 -31.06 7.64 -23.70
C ILE A 158 -31.87 8.48 -22.71
N THR A 159 -32.15 9.72 -23.10
CA THR A 159 -32.90 10.67 -22.26
C THR A 159 -34.19 11.07 -22.94
N ALA A 160 -35.09 11.76 -22.25
CA ALA A 160 -36.29 12.31 -22.84
C ALA A 160 -36.01 13.30 -24.01
N ALA A 161 -34.83 13.95 -23.97
CA ALA A 161 -34.37 14.88 -25.01
C ALA A 161 -33.60 14.19 -26.15
N GLY A 162 -33.43 12.85 -26.14
CA GLY A 162 -32.75 12.08 -27.17
C GLY A 162 -31.58 11.26 -26.67
N LYS A 163 -30.82 10.73 -27.61
CA LYS A 163 -29.65 9.87 -27.38
C LYS A 163 -28.39 10.71 -27.21
N VAL A 164 -27.58 10.34 -26.22
CA VAL A 164 -26.21 10.84 -26.00
C VAL A 164 -25.27 9.68 -26.26
N ASP A 165 -24.35 9.83 -27.19
CA ASP A 165 -23.34 8.80 -27.48
C ASP A 165 -22.28 8.74 -26.37
N PRO A 166 -21.71 7.54 -26.10
CA PRO A 166 -20.66 7.38 -25.09
C PRO A 166 -19.39 8.16 -25.46
N ALA A 167 -18.60 8.46 -24.47
CA ALA A 167 -17.29 9.06 -24.63
C ALA A 167 -16.35 8.14 -25.43
N LYS A 168 -15.48 8.72 -26.25
CA LYS A 168 -14.39 8.01 -26.90
C LYS A 168 -13.14 8.14 -26.03
N VAL A 169 -12.58 7.02 -25.61
CA VAL A 169 -11.41 6.98 -24.71
C VAL A 169 -10.22 6.41 -25.46
N LEU A 170 -9.13 7.15 -25.51
CA LEU A 170 -7.84 6.68 -26.00
C LEU A 170 -6.94 6.31 -24.82
N VAL A 171 -6.45 5.07 -24.78
CA VAL A 171 -5.50 4.59 -23.79
C VAL A 171 -4.14 4.37 -24.46
N ILE A 172 -3.12 5.10 -24.01
CA ILE A 172 -1.75 4.97 -24.52
C ILE A 172 -0.97 4.06 -23.58
N GLY A 173 -0.64 2.87 -24.06
CA GLY A 173 0.05 1.82 -23.30
C GLY A 173 -0.88 0.69 -22.86
N ALA A 174 -0.41 -0.56 -23.03
CA ALA A 174 -1.15 -1.79 -22.72
C ALA A 174 -0.51 -2.58 -21.56
N GLY A 175 0.16 -1.90 -20.62
CA GLY A 175 0.62 -2.49 -19.37
C GLY A 175 -0.53 -2.67 -18.37
N VAL A 176 -0.21 -3.05 -17.13
CA VAL A 176 -1.22 -3.33 -16.08
C VAL A 176 -2.21 -2.17 -15.91
N ALA A 177 -1.71 -0.94 -15.83
CA ALA A 177 -2.56 0.26 -15.71
C ALA A 177 -3.42 0.49 -16.95
N GLY A 178 -2.83 0.36 -18.16
CA GLY A 178 -3.56 0.56 -19.41
C GLY A 178 -4.67 -0.48 -19.62
N LEU A 179 -4.40 -1.75 -19.34
CA LEU A 179 -5.41 -2.81 -19.42
C LEU A 179 -6.54 -2.60 -18.40
N ALA A 180 -6.21 -2.17 -17.16
CA ALA A 180 -7.22 -1.83 -16.17
C ALA A 180 -8.07 -0.62 -16.62
N ALA A 181 -7.44 0.39 -17.22
CA ALA A 181 -8.15 1.55 -17.78
C ALA A 181 -9.08 1.15 -18.92
N ILE A 182 -8.64 0.29 -19.85
CA ILE A 182 -9.48 -0.22 -20.95
C ILE A 182 -10.70 -0.96 -20.38
N GLY A 183 -10.51 -1.91 -19.46
CA GLY A 183 -11.62 -2.65 -18.86
C GLY A 183 -12.60 -1.73 -18.13
N THR A 184 -12.10 -0.73 -17.40
CA THR A 184 -12.93 0.26 -16.71
C THR A 184 -13.74 1.11 -17.70
N ALA A 185 -13.09 1.62 -18.74
CA ALA A 185 -13.76 2.44 -19.77
C ALA A 185 -14.83 1.64 -20.51
N GLN A 186 -14.59 0.37 -20.81
CA GLN A 186 -15.59 -0.51 -21.42
C GLN A 186 -16.79 -0.78 -20.51
N SER A 187 -16.57 -0.84 -19.19
CA SER A 187 -17.64 -1.06 -18.20
C SER A 187 -18.54 0.16 -18.03
N LEU A 188 -18.05 1.35 -18.37
CA LEU A 188 -18.80 2.60 -18.31
C LEU A 188 -19.48 2.92 -19.67
#